data_9cc8e5f7a69674802402244aea925db3
#
_entry.id   9cc8e5f7a69674802402244aea925db3
#
_cell.length_a   1.000
_cell.length_b   1.000
_cell.length_c   1.000
_cell.angle_alpha   90.00
_cell.angle_beta   90.00
_cell.angle_gamma   90.00
#
_symmetry.space_group_name_H-M   'P 1'
#
loop_
_entity.id
_entity.type
_entity.pdbx_description
1 polymer ?
#
loop_
_entity_poly.entity_id
_entity_poly.type
_entity_poly.pdbx_seq_one_letter_code
_entity_poly.pdbx_strand_id
1 'polypeptide(L)'
;MSKINFKKPSVEDLTRDNDIFKSMNFSGVQPSPDDDRDFLACTTKKVKKFPNQYISKRTEILNQGIYSSCVAHACASALAQGDEILCGKHNEYSRGYIYGNRRDTDTQEEGMIIRQALKQLNHCGDVLYEDFPYNKRYPRVKHLIEKDKENLAAKALPYAIKEYFRCYGEDEIKDTIMQYGSVIICVPIYNNFGRDLSMPDTTNKKTKVKGFHAMIVIGWNKEGKWIVQNSWGKNWGYDGTLLMDPDYRVYEWWGIKTTNVNINDNKKEKLNWFQRLIKWLKRLFTKK
;
A
#
# COMPACT_ATOMS: atom_id res chain seq x y z
N MET A 1 -2.75 -15.96 -15.27
CA MET A 1 -3.06 -15.66 -13.85
C MET A 1 -2.47 -16.78 -13.00
N SER A 2 -1.48 -16.50 -12.16
CA SER A 2 -1.00 -17.48 -11.18
C SER A 2 -2.10 -17.69 -10.14
N LYS A 3 -2.63 -18.91 -10.04
CA LYS A 3 -3.62 -19.26 -9.02
C LYS A 3 -2.93 -19.30 -7.66
N ILE A 4 -3.49 -18.61 -6.65
CA ILE A 4 -3.05 -18.78 -5.26
C ILE A 4 -3.46 -20.19 -4.82
N ASN A 5 -2.51 -20.92 -4.24
CA ASN A 5 -2.77 -22.26 -3.74
C ASN A 5 -3.11 -22.22 -2.25
N PHE A 6 -4.40 -22.31 -1.93
CA PHE A 6 -4.91 -22.33 -0.57
C PHE A 6 -4.94 -23.74 0.05
N LYS A 7 -4.03 -24.65 -0.35
CA LYS A 7 -3.96 -25.98 0.27
C LYS A 7 -3.60 -25.87 1.75
N LYS A 8 -4.07 -26.86 2.52
CA LYS A 8 -3.71 -26.98 3.95
C LYS A 8 -2.19 -26.97 4.09
N PRO A 9 -1.62 -26.11 4.96
CA PRO A 9 -0.18 -25.97 5.14
C PRO A 9 0.46 -27.24 5.71
N SER A 10 1.72 -27.48 5.38
CA SER A 10 2.56 -28.49 6.05
C SER A 10 3.02 -27.98 7.42
N VAL A 11 3.57 -28.89 8.24
CA VAL A 11 4.18 -28.49 9.53
C VAL A 11 5.37 -27.56 9.32
N GLU A 12 6.17 -27.78 8.28
CA GLU A 12 7.30 -26.93 7.91
C GLU A 12 6.83 -25.52 7.52
N ASP A 13 5.71 -25.40 6.76
CA ASP A 13 5.12 -24.11 6.40
C ASP A 13 4.69 -23.33 7.64
N LEU A 14 4.03 -23.97 8.59
CA LEU A 14 3.60 -23.34 9.83
C LEU A 14 4.77 -22.91 10.72
N THR A 15 5.82 -23.73 10.79
CA THR A 15 7.06 -23.40 11.55
C THR A 15 7.72 -22.18 10.95
N ARG A 16 7.93 -22.18 9.64
CA ARG A 16 8.51 -21.05 8.89
C ARG A 16 7.73 -19.76 9.07
N ASP A 17 6.39 -19.83 8.96
CA ASP A 17 5.52 -18.67 9.13
C ASP A 17 5.64 -18.10 10.55
N ASN A 18 5.71 -18.97 11.56
CA ASN A 18 5.91 -18.56 12.95
C ASN A 18 7.27 -17.89 13.19
N ASP A 19 8.33 -18.38 12.56
CA ASP A 19 9.67 -17.80 12.71
C ASP A 19 9.75 -16.42 12.04
N ILE A 20 9.16 -16.28 10.86
CA ILE A 20 9.01 -14.98 10.19
C ILE A 20 8.20 -14.02 11.09
N PHE A 21 7.05 -14.47 11.59
CA PHE A 21 6.22 -13.67 12.50
C PHE A 21 6.97 -13.18 13.74
N LYS A 22 7.76 -14.05 14.40
CA LYS A 22 8.55 -13.69 15.59
C LYS A 22 9.63 -12.65 15.29
N SER A 23 10.14 -12.63 14.05
CA SER A 23 11.19 -11.68 13.64
C SER A 23 10.65 -10.29 13.28
N MET A 24 9.32 -10.12 13.14
CA MET A 24 8.70 -8.87 12.69
C MET A 24 8.60 -7.83 13.80
N ASN A 25 8.82 -6.57 13.42
CA ASN A 25 8.49 -5.42 14.24
C ASN A 25 7.10 -4.89 13.85
N PHE A 26 6.15 -4.87 14.80
CA PHE A 26 4.77 -4.45 14.60
C PHE A 26 4.51 -2.97 14.91
N SER A 27 5.55 -2.15 15.04
CA SER A 27 5.42 -0.69 15.13
C SER A 27 5.30 0.00 13.76
N GLY A 28 5.16 -0.77 12.68
CA GLY A 28 5.23 -0.27 11.30
C GLY A 28 4.08 0.61 10.83
N VAL A 29 2.93 0.57 11.51
CA VAL A 29 1.79 1.43 11.22
C VAL A 29 1.14 1.90 12.52
N GLN A 30 0.66 3.15 12.52
CA GLN A 30 -0.29 3.66 13.49
C GLN A 30 -1.59 3.99 12.78
N PRO A 31 -2.76 3.61 13.35
CA PRO A 31 -4.05 3.99 12.78
C PRO A 31 -4.14 5.49 12.59
N SER A 32 -4.70 5.93 11.47
CA SER A 32 -4.92 7.35 11.21
C SER A 32 -5.93 7.90 12.22
N PRO A 33 -5.71 9.07 12.84
CA PRO A 33 -6.75 9.75 13.61
C PRO A 33 -8.00 9.96 12.75
N ASP A 34 -9.17 9.97 13.38
CA ASP A 34 -10.41 10.32 12.68
C ASP A 34 -10.32 11.75 12.14
N ASP A 35 -10.81 11.95 10.92
CA ASP A 35 -10.82 13.25 10.25
C ASP A 35 -12.04 13.33 9.33
N ASP A 36 -12.99 14.22 9.66
CA ASP A 36 -14.23 14.42 8.89
C ASP A 36 -13.98 14.90 7.45
N ARG A 37 -12.75 15.31 7.14
CA ARG A 37 -12.32 15.72 5.80
C ARG A 37 -11.82 14.54 4.95
N ASP A 38 -11.79 13.32 5.48
CA ASP A 38 -11.44 12.15 4.68
C ASP A 38 -12.44 12.01 3.53
N PHE A 39 -11.92 11.94 2.32
CA PHE A 39 -12.76 11.70 1.15
C PHE A 39 -13.43 10.34 1.28
N LEU A 40 -14.74 10.33 1.07
CA LEU A 40 -15.52 9.09 1.03
C LEU A 40 -15.37 8.45 -0.34
N ALA A 41 -15.48 7.13 -0.39
CA ALA A 41 -15.49 6.41 -1.65
C ALA A 41 -16.65 6.91 -2.53
N CYS A 42 -16.32 7.66 -3.58
CA CYS A 42 -17.27 8.02 -4.62
C CYS A 42 -17.02 7.12 -5.83
N THR A 43 -17.55 5.91 -5.77
CA THR A 43 -17.47 4.99 -6.90
C THR A 43 -18.36 5.49 -8.02
N THR A 44 -17.75 5.90 -9.13
CA THR A 44 -18.46 6.50 -10.27
C THR A 44 -19.37 5.53 -11.01
N LYS A 45 -19.23 4.23 -10.77
CA LYS A 45 -20.09 3.17 -11.29
C LYS A 45 -20.24 2.07 -10.23
N LYS A 46 -21.32 2.10 -9.47
CA LYS A 46 -21.64 1.00 -8.57
C LYS A 46 -21.86 -0.28 -9.36
N VAL A 47 -21.09 -1.32 -9.05
CA VAL A 47 -21.34 -2.67 -9.58
C VAL A 47 -22.64 -3.16 -8.97
N LYS A 48 -23.62 -3.48 -9.81
CA LYS A 48 -24.95 -3.92 -9.32
C LYS A 48 -24.95 -5.31 -8.68
N LYS A 49 -23.95 -6.15 -9.01
CA LYS A 49 -23.82 -7.50 -8.49
C LYS A 49 -22.34 -7.92 -8.53
N PHE A 50 -21.82 -8.30 -7.39
CA PHE A 50 -20.46 -8.83 -7.29
C PHE A 50 -20.42 -10.34 -7.59
N PRO A 51 -19.34 -10.85 -8.20
CA PRO A 51 -19.15 -12.29 -8.35
C PRO A 51 -18.95 -12.95 -6.97
N ASN A 52 -19.29 -14.24 -6.85
CA ASN A 52 -19.11 -14.98 -5.60
C ASN A 52 -17.65 -15.07 -5.13
N GLN A 53 -16.72 -14.91 -6.05
CA GLN A 53 -15.28 -14.80 -5.78
C GLN A 53 -14.62 -13.89 -6.81
N TYR A 54 -13.59 -13.18 -6.38
CA TYR A 54 -12.80 -12.34 -7.25
C TYR A 54 -11.38 -12.23 -6.73
N ILE A 55 -10.42 -12.16 -7.60
CA ILE A 55 -9.04 -11.83 -7.28
C ILE A 55 -8.48 -10.92 -8.38
N SER A 56 -7.96 -9.80 -7.97
CA SER A 56 -7.23 -8.88 -8.84
C SER A 56 -5.96 -9.54 -9.38
N LYS A 57 -5.44 -9.07 -10.51
CA LYS A 57 -4.18 -9.58 -11.05
C LYS A 57 -3.05 -9.31 -10.05
N ARG A 58 -2.41 -10.39 -9.59
CA ARG A 58 -1.36 -10.27 -8.57
C ARG A 58 -0.14 -9.51 -9.10
N THR A 59 0.34 -8.59 -8.31
CA THR A 59 1.66 -7.97 -8.45
C THR A 59 2.72 -8.77 -7.69
N GLU A 60 3.95 -8.31 -7.71
CA GLU A 60 5.04 -8.95 -6.97
C GLU A 60 4.78 -8.93 -5.46
N ILE A 61 5.13 -10.04 -4.80
CA ILE A 61 5.07 -10.14 -3.35
C ILE A 61 6.34 -9.54 -2.76
N LEU A 62 6.18 -8.42 -2.10
CA LEU A 62 7.28 -7.68 -1.48
C LEU A 62 7.73 -8.32 -0.16
N ASN A 63 8.95 -7.99 0.26
CA ASN A 63 9.47 -8.39 1.56
C ASN A 63 10.08 -7.20 2.30
N GLN A 64 9.43 -6.76 3.38
CA GLN A 64 9.90 -5.65 4.20
C GLN A 64 11.06 -6.01 5.14
N GLY A 65 11.36 -7.31 5.29
CA GLY A 65 12.32 -7.79 6.28
C GLY A 65 11.93 -7.34 7.70
N ILE A 66 12.89 -6.93 8.48
CA ILE A 66 12.72 -6.53 9.89
C ILE A 66 12.32 -5.03 10.05
N TYR A 67 12.12 -4.31 8.96
CA TYR A 67 11.87 -2.87 9.01
C TYR A 67 10.39 -2.54 9.24
N SER A 68 10.12 -1.47 9.97
CA SER A 68 8.77 -0.96 10.27
C SER A 68 8.15 -0.20 9.08
N SER A 69 8.26 -0.75 7.87
CA SER A 69 7.90 -0.10 6.61
C SER A 69 6.67 -0.71 5.91
N CYS A 70 5.80 -1.39 6.67
CA CYS A 70 4.62 -2.07 6.11
C CYS A 70 3.70 -1.13 5.32
N VAL A 71 3.50 0.12 5.78
CA VAL A 71 2.69 1.11 5.04
C VAL A 71 3.31 1.42 3.69
N ALA A 72 4.63 1.65 3.63
CA ALA A 72 5.31 1.93 2.37
C ALA A 72 5.22 0.74 1.40
N HIS A 73 5.30 -0.50 1.91
CA HIS A 73 5.13 -1.71 1.11
C HIS A 73 3.69 -1.88 0.62
N ALA A 74 2.70 -1.64 1.48
CA ALA A 74 1.28 -1.69 1.10
C ALA A 74 0.96 -0.62 0.04
N CYS A 75 1.46 0.61 0.19
CA CYS A 75 1.30 1.68 -0.80
C CYS A 75 1.95 1.32 -2.14
N ALA A 76 3.20 0.84 -2.14
CA ALA A 76 3.89 0.44 -3.37
C ALA A 76 3.16 -0.71 -4.08
N SER A 77 2.68 -1.70 -3.34
CA SER A 77 1.85 -2.78 -3.89
C SER A 77 0.53 -2.28 -4.47
N ALA A 78 -0.13 -1.34 -3.80
CA ALA A 78 -1.39 -0.76 -4.28
C ALA A 78 -1.19 0.08 -5.56
N LEU A 79 -0.09 0.85 -5.66
CA LEU A 79 0.29 1.56 -6.88
C LEU A 79 0.49 0.59 -8.05
N ALA A 80 1.28 -0.48 -7.84
CA ALA A 80 1.52 -1.51 -8.85
C ALA A 80 0.22 -2.22 -9.29
N GLN A 81 -0.70 -2.49 -8.34
CA GLN A 81 -2.03 -3.05 -8.64
C GLN A 81 -2.87 -2.10 -9.49
N GLY A 82 -2.89 -0.81 -9.13
CA GLY A 82 -3.61 0.21 -9.86
C GLY A 82 -3.14 0.33 -11.31
N ASP A 83 -1.83 0.33 -11.55
CA ASP A 83 -1.26 0.38 -12.90
C ASP A 83 -1.58 -0.86 -13.70
N GLU A 84 -1.51 -2.04 -13.08
CA GLU A 84 -1.84 -3.29 -13.73
C GLU A 84 -3.31 -3.34 -14.19
N ILE A 85 -4.24 -2.82 -13.38
CA ILE A 85 -5.67 -2.75 -13.73
C ILE A 85 -5.94 -1.70 -14.80
N LEU A 86 -5.33 -0.51 -14.66
CA LEU A 86 -5.66 0.63 -15.53
C LEU A 86 -4.99 0.57 -16.89
N CYS A 87 -3.78 0.06 -16.98
CA CYS A 87 -3.00 0.09 -18.22
C CYS A 87 -2.25 -1.21 -18.55
N GLY A 88 -2.44 -2.27 -17.77
CA GLY A 88 -1.78 -3.56 -17.96
C GLY A 88 -0.24 -3.50 -17.82
N LYS A 89 0.29 -2.48 -17.15
CA LYS A 89 1.72 -2.32 -16.92
C LYS A 89 2.07 -2.80 -15.53
N HIS A 90 3.18 -3.51 -15.47
CA HIS A 90 3.78 -3.91 -14.21
C HIS A 90 4.92 -2.94 -13.85
N ASN A 91 4.62 -1.94 -13.03
CA ASN A 91 5.62 -1.05 -12.46
C ASN A 91 5.96 -1.52 -11.04
N GLU A 92 7.24 -1.58 -10.73
CA GLU A 92 7.71 -1.77 -9.36
C GLU A 92 8.03 -0.40 -8.75
N TYR A 93 7.38 -0.08 -7.62
CA TYR A 93 7.50 1.20 -6.93
C TYR A 93 8.47 1.15 -5.76
N SER A 94 9.10 2.30 -5.44
CA SER A 94 10.13 2.37 -4.41
C SER A 94 9.56 2.49 -3.01
N ARG A 95 9.52 1.39 -2.28
CA ARG A 95 9.18 1.38 -0.84
C ARG A 95 10.12 2.27 -0.03
N GLY A 96 11.36 2.35 -0.46
CA GLY A 96 12.37 3.20 0.17
C GLY A 96 12.05 4.68 0.03
N TYR A 97 11.64 5.13 -1.14
CA TYR A 97 11.29 6.53 -1.36
C TYR A 97 10.03 6.93 -0.58
N ILE A 98 8.98 6.08 -0.59
CA ILE A 98 7.79 6.31 0.24
C ILE A 98 8.19 6.41 1.71
N TYR A 99 8.94 5.42 2.23
CA TYR A 99 9.32 5.36 3.65
C TYR A 99 10.25 6.49 4.07
N GLY A 100 11.19 6.86 3.23
CA GLY A 100 12.18 7.90 3.53
C GLY A 100 11.61 9.34 3.49
N ASN A 101 10.52 9.55 2.76
CA ASN A 101 9.82 10.84 2.73
C ASN A 101 8.74 10.97 3.81
N ARG A 102 8.59 9.99 4.72
CA ARG A 102 7.67 10.12 5.84
C ARG A 102 8.00 11.37 6.68
N ARG A 103 6.96 11.96 7.27
CA ARG A 103 7.15 13.11 8.17
C ARG A 103 7.66 12.61 9.51
N ASP A 104 8.64 13.29 10.09
CA ASP A 104 9.16 12.97 11.43
C ASP A 104 8.10 13.11 12.54
N THR A 105 7.04 13.89 12.26
CA THR A 105 5.89 14.09 13.15
C THR A 105 4.82 13.00 13.04
N ASP A 106 4.89 12.11 12.04
CA ASP A 106 3.87 11.09 11.83
C ASP A 106 3.94 10.00 12.90
N THR A 107 5.17 9.67 13.32
CA THR A 107 5.43 8.75 14.42
C THR A 107 6.70 9.22 15.16
N GLN A 108 6.74 9.08 16.47
CA GLN A 108 7.94 9.41 17.25
C GLN A 108 9.10 8.46 16.96
N GLU A 109 8.79 7.25 16.49
CA GLU A 109 9.72 6.18 16.14
C GLU A 109 9.61 5.81 14.66
N GLU A 110 10.09 4.61 14.30
CA GLU A 110 9.90 4.03 12.98
C GLU A 110 8.40 3.71 12.74
N GLY A 111 7.98 3.66 11.48
CA GLY A 111 6.60 3.40 11.07
C GLY A 111 5.98 4.59 10.35
N MET A 112 4.72 4.46 9.92
CA MET A 112 3.98 5.47 9.17
C MET A 112 2.50 5.46 9.52
N ILE A 113 1.82 6.56 9.22
CA ILE A 113 0.35 6.67 9.21
C ILE A 113 -0.10 6.58 7.74
N ILE A 114 -1.06 5.69 7.43
CA ILE A 114 -1.50 5.44 6.05
C ILE A 114 -1.96 6.73 5.37
N ARG A 115 -2.83 7.52 6.03
CA ARG A 115 -3.30 8.81 5.47
C ARG A 115 -2.15 9.73 5.09
N GLN A 116 -1.09 9.80 5.89
CA GLN A 116 0.05 10.68 5.61
C GLN A 116 0.85 10.17 4.41
N ALA A 117 1.03 8.84 4.29
CA ALA A 117 1.63 8.23 3.11
C ALA A 117 0.81 8.52 1.85
N LEU A 118 -0.52 8.43 1.92
CA LEU A 118 -1.41 8.73 0.79
C LEU A 118 -1.39 10.21 0.40
N LYS A 119 -1.34 11.13 1.38
CA LYS A 119 -1.12 12.57 1.12
C LYS A 119 0.19 12.83 0.40
N GLN A 120 1.27 12.18 0.85
CA GLN A 120 2.57 12.27 0.19
C GLN A 120 2.50 11.77 -1.26
N LEU A 121 1.92 10.59 -1.49
CA LEU A 121 1.76 10.02 -2.84
C LEU A 121 0.89 10.91 -3.74
N ASN A 122 -0.12 11.57 -3.20
CA ASN A 122 -0.96 12.49 -3.97
C ASN A 122 -0.22 13.77 -4.36
N HIS A 123 0.64 14.32 -3.50
CA HIS A 123 1.35 15.55 -3.76
C HIS A 123 2.68 15.35 -4.48
N CYS A 124 3.43 14.31 -4.14
CA CYS A 124 4.80 14.12 -4.57
C CYS A 124 4.98 12.92 -5.50
N GLY A 125 4.05 11.96 -5.49
CA GLY A 125 4.21 10.71 -6.22
C GLY A 125 5.22 9.76 -5.57
N ASP A 126 5.64 8.77 -6.35
CA ASP A 126 6.68 7.82 -6.00
C ASP A 126 7.62 7.60 -7.19
N VAL A 127 8.83 7.13 -6.95
CA VAL A 127 9.76 6.73 -8.00
C VAL A 127 9.68 5.23 -8.27
N LEU A 128 10.12 4.79 -9.44
CA LEU A 128 10.29 3.37 -9.72
C LEU A 128 11.40 2.79 -8.83
N TYR A 129 11.30 1.50 -8.51
CA TYR A 129 12.26 0.81 -7.67
C TYR A 129 13.69 0.87 -8.21
N GLU A 130 13.86 0.81 -9.53
CA GLU A 130 15.16 0.91 -10.20
C GLU A 130 15.84 2.27 -9.97
N ASP A 131 15.07 3.35 -9.81
CA ASP A 131 15.58 4.69 -9.53
C ASP A 131 16.01 4.88 -8.07
N PHE A 132 15.34 4.18 -7.15
CA PHE A 132 15.64 4.24 -5.72
C PHE A 132 15.38 2.89 -5.03
N PRO A 133 16.32 1.93 -5.08
CA PRO A 133 16.15 0.61 -4.47
C PRO A 133 16.07 0.66 -2.95
N TYR A 134 15.05 -0.02 -2.38
CA TYR A 134 14.89 -0.14 -0.95
C TYR A 134 15.79 -1.22 -0.36
N ASN A 135 16.59 -0.87 0.66
CA ASN A 135 17.39 -1.84 1.42
C ASN A 135 17.93 -1.31 2.76
N LYS A 136 17.37 -0.23 3.33
CA LYS A 136 17.95 0.47 4.49
C LYS A 136 16.91 0.86 5.54
N ARG A 137 17.35 1.11 6.79
CA ARG A 137 16.55 1.71 7.86
C ARG A 137 16.18 3.16 7.54
N TYR A 138 15.12 3.68 8.18
CA TYR A 138 14.57 5.01 7.90
C TYR A 138 15.60 6.14 7.89
N PRO A 139 16.46 6.33 8.92
CA PRO A 139 17.40 7.47 8.89
C PRO A 139 18.37 7.41 7.70
N ARG A 140 18.76 6.19 7.30
CA ARG A 140 19.63 6.01 6.13
C ARG A 140 18.92 6.27 4.83
N VAL A 141 17.67 5.84 4.71
CA VAL A 141 16.83 6.06 3.51
C VAL A 141 16.57 7.54 3.34
N LYS A 142 16.18 8.26 4.39
CA LYS A 142 16.00 9.72 4.39
C LYS A 142 17.24 10.45 3.91
N HIS A 143 18.39 10.12 4.48
CA HIS A 143 19.67 10.72 4.08
C HIS A 143 20.01 10.50 2.61
N LEU A 144 19.70 9.31 2.04
CA LEU A 144 19.94 9.03 0.63
C LEU A 144 19.02 9.86 -0.28
N ILE A 145 17.76 10.05 0.11
CA ILE A 145 16.82 10.91 -0.63
C ILE A 145 17.30 12.36 -0.61
N GLU A 146 17.76 12.88 0.53
CA GLU A 146 18.24 14.26 0.65
C GLU A 146 19.42 14.56 -0.25
N LYS A 147 20.26 13.55 -0.55
CA LYS A 147 21.41 13.71 -1.47
C LYS A 147 21.02 13.91 -2.93
N ASP A 148 19.87 13.42 -3.36
CA ASP A 148 19.42 13.47 -4.76
C ASP A 148 17.96 13.95 -4.86
N LYS A 149 17.58 14.84 -3.95
CA LYS A 149 16.19 15.25 -3.71
C LYS A 149 15.48 15.77 -4.94
N GLU A 150 16.13 16.68 -5.69
CA GLU A 150 15.50 17.33 -6.84
C GLU A 150 15.28 16.36 -8.00
N ASN A 151 16.26 15.51 -8.30
CA ASN A 151 16.16 14.49 -9.34
C ASN A 151 15.09 13.45 -8.99
N LEU A 152 15.09 12.94 -7.75
CA LEU A 152 14.09 11.98 -7.30
C LEU A 152 12.67 12.58 -7.31
N ALA A 153 12.51 13.83 -6.87
CA ALA A 153 11.21 14.52 -6.90
C ALA A 153 10.70 14.69 -8.35
N ALA A 154 11.58 15.05 -9.30
CA ALA A 154 11.20 15.14 -10.71
C ALA A 154 10.76 13.80 -11.31
N LYS A 155 11.40 12.69 -10.89
CA LYS A 155 11.04 11.32 -11.30
C LYS A 155 9.77 10.82 -10.63
N ALA A 156 9.50 11.22 -9.40
CA ALA A 156 8.35 10.78 -8.63
C ALA A 156 7.02 11.41 -9.09
N LEU A 157 7.03 12.68 -9.40
CA LEU A 157 5.83 13.46 -9.73
C LEU A 157 4.93 12.84 -10.82
N PRO A 158 5.45 12.19 -11.88
CA PRO A 158 4.64 11.47 -12.85
C PRO A 158 3.75 10.38 -12.27
N TYR A 159 4.14 9.80 -11.18
CA TYR A 159 3.47 8.69 -10.51
C TYR A 159 2.66 9.13 -9.27
N ALA A 160 2.33 10.42 -9.18
CA ALA A 160 1.42 10.91 -8.16
C ALA A 160 0.02 10.30 -8.34
N ILE A 161 -0.60 9.83 -7.26
CA ILE A 161 -1.97 9.34 -7.32
C ILE A 161 -2.96 10.51 -7.53
N LYS A 162 -4.04 10.23 -8.25
CA LYS A 162 -5.09 11.24 -8.48
C LYS A 162 -5.89 11.51 -7.23
N GLU A 163 -6.30 10.44 -6.57
CA GLU A 163 -7.22 10.47 -5.45
C GLU A 163 -6.88 9.35 -4.48
N TYR A 164 -7.20 9.55 -3.22
CA TYR A 164 -7.29 8.52 -2.19
C TYR A 164 -8.56 8.78 -1.37
N PHE A 165 -9.18 7.72 -0.88
CA PHE A 165 -10.47 7.80 -0.20
C PHE A 165 -10.67 6.67 0.79
N ARG A 166 -11.50 6.91 1.81
CA ARG A 166 -11.96 5.89 2.75
C ARG A 166 -13.04 5.02 2.09
N CYS A 167 -12.99 3.72 2.36
CA CYS A 167 -14.05 2.77 2.02
C CYS A 167 -14.79 2.38 3.28
N TYR A 168 -16.12 2.43 3.21
CA TYR A 168 -17.01 2.01 4.29
C TYR A 168 -17.98 0.96 3.75
N GLY A 169 -17.94 -0.22 4.37
CA GLY A 169 -18.80 -1.32 3.95
C GLY A 169 -18.25 -2.18 2.83
N GLU A 170 -18.77 -3.39 2.76
CA GLU A 170 -18.28 -4.47 1.91
C GLU A 170 -18.40 -4.13 0.42
N ASP A 171 -19.51 -3.52 0.02
CA ASP A 171 -19.78 -3.17 -1.38
C ASP A 171 -18.77 -2.14 -1.92
N GLU A 172 -18.45 -1.12 -1.14
CA GLU A 172 -17.45 -0.12 -1.54
C GLU A 172 -16.04 -0.71 -1.63
N ILE A 173 -15.70 -1.63 -0.71
CA ILE A 173 -14.43 -2.34 -0.71
C ILE A 173 -14.32 -3.22 -1.97
N LYS A 174 -15.35 -4.02 -2.27
CA LYS A 174 -15.40 -4.89 -3.45
C LYS A 174 -15.34 -4.09 -4.75
N ASP A 175 -16.10 -3.01 -4.82
CA ASP A 175 -16.10 -2.12 -5.99
C ASP A 175 -14.73 -1.48 -6.21
N THR A 176 -14.09 -1.00 -5.14
CA THR A 176 -12.75 -0.43 -5.17
C THR A 176 -11.71 -1.44 -5.66
N ILE A 177 -11.76 -2.69 -5.17
CA ILE A 177 -10.85 -3.75 -5.62
C ILE A 177 -11.05 -4.04 -7.11
N MET A 178 -12.30 -4.10 -7.59
CA MET A 178 -12.58 -4.38 -9.00
C MET A 178 -12.17 -3.22 -9.91
N GLN A 179 -12.29 -1.97 -9.45
CA GLN A 179 -11.97 -0.79 -10.26
C GLN A 179 -10.49 -0.42 -10.21
N TYR A 180 -9.83 -0.56 -9.04
CA TYR A 180 -8.48 -0.04 -8.80
C TYR A 180 -7.48 -1.11 -8.35
N GLY A 181 -7.90 -2.36 -8.27
CA GLY A 181 -7.04 -3.53 -8.03
C GLY A 181 -6.87 -3.91 -6.57
N SER A 182 -6.94 -2.98 -5.63
CA SER A 182 -6.76 -3.29 -4.19
C SER A 182 -7.30 -2.20 -3.28
N VAL A 183 -7.38 -2.56 -1.98
CA VAL A 183 -7.64 -1.63 -0.88
C VAL A 183 -6.56 -1.81 0.18
N ILE A 184 -5.95 -0.72 0.63
CA ILE A 184 -4.96 -0.72 1.73
C ILE A 184 -5.70 -0.79 3.04
N ILE A 185 -5.24 -1.65 3.95
CA ILE A 185 -5.84 -1.86 5.27
C ILE A 185 -4.84 -1.67 6.41
N CYS A 186 -5.37 -1.28 7.59
CA CYS A 186 -4.67 -1.33 8.87
C CYS A 186 -5.39 -2.31 9.80
N VAL A 187 -4.69 -3.34 10.23
CA VAL A 187 -5.23 -4.38 11.11
C VAL A 187 -4.44 -4.49 12.41
N PRO A 188 -5.08 -4.85 13.53
CA PRO A 188 -4.39 -5.21 14.77
C PRO A 188 -3.72 -6.57 14.60
N ILE A 189 -2.55 -6.73 15.19
CA ILE A 189 -1.83 -8.00 15.24
C ILE A 189 -2.02 -8.62 16.61
N TYR A 190 -2.64 -9.80 16.63
CA TYR A 190 -2.80 -10.63 17.81
C TYR A 190 -1.83 -11.83 17.79
N ASN A 191 -1.87 -12.63 18.85
CA ASN A 191 -1.02 -13.81 18.96
C ASN A 191 -1.30 -14.91 17.92
N ASN A 192 -2.51 -14.92 17.35
CA ASN A 192 -2.96 -15.88 16.33
C ASN A 192 -2.75 -15.37 14.90
N PHE A 193 -1.99 -14.31 14.70
CA PHE A 193 -1.75 -13.82 13.35
C PHE A 193 -1.04 -14.88 12.51
N GLY A 194 -1.63 -15.19 11.34
CA GLY A 194 -1.14 -16.25 10.47
C GLY A 194 -1.82 -16.19 9.10
N ARG A 195 -1.77 -17.30 8.38
CA ARG A 195 -2.31 -17.39 7.01
C ARG A 195 -3.84 -17.48 6.91
N ASP A 196 -4.50 -17.88 8.00
CA ASP A 196 -5.96 -17.83 8.16
C ASP A 196 -6.27 -16.95 9.35
N LEU A 197 -6.71 -15.73 9.08
CA LEU A 197 -6.85 -14.68 10.06
C LEU A 197 -8.30 -14.57 10.51
N SER A 198 -8.58 -15.01 11.72
CA SER A 198 -9.87 -14.88 12.39
C SER A 198 -9.76 -14.05 13.65
N MET A 199 -10.86 -13.42 14.06
CA MET A 199 -10.90 -12.67 15.33
C MET A 199 -10.63 -13.62 16.50
N PRO A 200 -9.60 -13.34 17.30
CA PRO A 200 -9.37 -14.12 18.52
C PRO A 200 -10.41 -13.78 19.58
N ASP A 201 -10.59 -14.68 20.55
CA ASP A 201 -11.38 -14.39 21.73
C ASP A 201 -10.74 -13.25 22.56
N THR A 202 -11.29 -12.05 22.43
CA THR A 202 -10.79 -10.84 23.12
C THR A 202 -11.22 -10.77 24.58
N THR A 203 -12.11 -11.66 25.05
CA THR A 203 -12.48 -11.78 26.48
C THR A 203 -11.37 -12.45 27.27
N ASN A 204 -10.50 -13.20 26.60
CA ASN A 204 -9.34 -13.83 27.21
C ASN A 204 -8.26 -12.78 27.51
N LYS A 205 -7.91 -12.63 28.80
CA LYS A 205 -6.87 -11.69 29.28
C LYS A 205 -5.49 -11.88 28.64
N LYS A 206 -5.20 -13.04 28.05
CA LYS A 206 -3.96 -13.34 27.32
C LYS A 206 -3.97 -12.84 25.88
N THR A 207 -5.17 -12.52 25.33
CA THR A 207 -5.31 -11.98 23.99
C THR A 207 -4.99 -10.49 24.01
N LYS A 208 -3.83 -10.13 23.52
CA LYS A 208 -3.36 -8.72 23.47
C LYS A 208 -2.98 -8.35 22.06
N VAL A 209 -3.27 -7.11 21.69
CA VAL A 209 -2.73 -6.49 20.48
C VAL A 209 -1.24 -6.28 20.68
N LYS A 210 -0.42 -6.83 19.80
CA LYS A 210 1.05 -6.68 19.77
C LYS A 210 1.51 -5.45 18.99
N GLY A 211 0.64 -4.91 18.16
CA GLY A 211 0.88 -3.78 17.28
C GLY A 211 -0.11 -3.80 16.14
N PHE A 212 0.21 -3.04 15.10
CA PHE A 212 -0.63 -2.92 13.91
C PHE A 212 0.18 -3.22 12.65
N HIS A 213 -0.51 -3.64 11.58
CA HIS A 213 0.12 -3.98 10.33
C HIS A 213 -0.69 -3.45 9.14
N ALA A 214 0.01 -2.97 8.12
CA ALA A 214 -0.58 -2.50 6.88
C ALA A 214 -0.36 -3.54 5.78
N MET A 215 -1.43 -3.87 5.05
CA MET A 215 -1.45 -4.82 3.94
C MET A 215 -2.40 -4.34 2.85
N ILE A 216 -2.53 -5.07 1.76
CA ILE A 216 -3.55 -4.79 0.73
C ILE A 216 -4.52 -5.97 0.59
N VAL A 217 -5.80 -5.67 0.45
CA VAL A 217 -6.83 -6.63 0.07
C VAL A 217 -6.96 -6.62 -1.44
N ILE A 218 -6.84 -7.79 -2.07
CA ILE A 218 -6.83 -7.96 -3.54
C ILE A 218 -8.00 -8.78 -4.07
N GLY A 219 -8.91 -9.20 -3.20
CA GLY A 219 -10.06 -10.00 -3.61
C GLY A 219 -10.77 -10.69 -2.45
N TRP A 220 -11.66 -11.61 -2.81
CA TRP A 220 -12.40 -12.46 -1.89
C TRP A 220 -12.64 -13.85 -2.50
N ASN A 221 -12.77 -14.84 -1.65
CA ASN A 221 -13.03 -16.22 -2.06
C ASN A 221 -14.55 -16.57 -1.98
N LYS A 222 -14.89 -17.81 -2.32
CA LYS A 222 -16.30 -18.29 -2.31
C LYS A 222 -16.94 -18.31 -0.93
N GLU A 223 -16.11 -18.47 0.10
CA GLU A 223 -16.53 -18.47 1.51
C GLU A 223 -16.69 -17.04 2.07
N GLY A 224 -16.50 -16.01 1.24
CA GLY A 224 -16.59 -14.61 1.64
C GLY A 224 -15.34 -14.08 2.37
N LYS A 225 -14.29 -14.88 2.53
CA LYS A 225 -13.05 -14.42 3.15
C LYS A 225 -12.28 -13.50 2.23
N TRP A 226 -11.71 -12.45 2.79
CA TRP A 226 -10.81 -11.55 2.06
C TRP A 226 -9.49 -12.22 1.72
N ILE A 227 -9.01 -12.03 0.50
CA ILE A 227 -7.68 -12.43 0.05
C ILE A 227 -6.76 -11.22 0.24
N VAL A 228 -5.82 -11.35 1.18
CA VAL A 228 -4.94 -10.26 1.59
C VAL A 228 -3.52 -10.56 1.15
N GLN A 229 -2.88 -9.63 0.45
CA GLN A 229 -1.47 -9.71 0.08
C GLN A 229 -0.64 -9.04 1.16
N ASN A 230 0.31 -9.81 1.72
CA ASN A 230 1.23 -9.37 2.76
C ASN A 230 2.59 -8.95 2.15
N SER A 231 3.43 -8.33 2.95
CA SER A 231 4.78 -7.88 2.59
C SER A 231 5.89 -8.64 3.34
N TRP A 232 5.73 -9.95 3.53
CA TRP A 232 6.70 -10.82 4.21
C TRP A 232 7.31 -11.87 3.28
N GLY A 233 7.27 -11.61 1.97
CA GLY A 233 7.83 -12.47 0.94
C GLY A 233 6.92 -13.65 0.57
N LYS A 234 7.22 -14.27 -0.56
CA LYS A 234 6.44 -15.38 -1.13
C LYS A 234 6.42 -16.63 -0.25
N ASN A 235 7.46 -16.81 0.55
CA ASN A 235 7.59 -18.01 1.38
C ASN A 235 6.69 -18.00 2.61
N TRP A 236 6.04 -16.88 2.91
CA TRP A 236 5.10 -16.76 4.00
C TRP A 236 3.65 -16.95 3.52
N GLY A 237 2.81 -17.55 4.36
CA GLY A 237 1.38 -17.69 4.10
C GLY A 237 1.07 -18.58 2.91
N TYR A 238 0.03 -18.23 2.17
CA TYR A 238 -0.33 -18.84 0.90
C TYR A 238 0.35 -18.09 -0.25
N ASP A 239 1.61 -18.39 -0.52
CA ASP A 239 2.41 -17.72 -1.55
C ASP A 239 2.40 -16.17 -1.37
N GLY A 240 2.70 -15.71 -0.15
CA GLY A 240 2.72 -14.29 0.22
C GLY A 240 1.36 -13.68 0.53
N THR A 241 0.29 -14.47 0.57
CA THR A 241 -1.05 -14.03 0.92
C THR A 241 -1.59 -14.74 2.15
N LEU A 242 -2.69 -14.21 2.68
CA LEU A 242 -3.48 -14.83 3.76
C LEU A 242 -4.98 -14.72 3.44
N LEU A 243 -5.77 -15.54 4.10
CA LEU A 243 -7.23 -15.42 4.14
C LEU A 243 -7.64 -14.72 5.44
N MET A 244 -8.46 -13.69 5.34
CA MET A 244 -8.96 -12.93 6.47
C MET A 244 -10.48 -13.03 6.54
N ASP A 245 -11.01 -13.42 7.71
CA ASP A 245 -12.44 -13.47 7.94
C ASP A 245 -13.08 -12.08 7.81
N PRO A 246 -14.31 -11.97 7.30
CA PRO A 246 -14.98 -10.68 7.10
C PRO A 246 -15.18 -9.88 8.39
N ASP A 247 -15.29 -10.57 9.53
CA ASP A 247 -15.46 -10.00 10.87
C ASP A 247 -14.13 -9.63 11.54
N TYR A 248 -12.98 -9.94 10.92
CA TYR A 248 -11.70 -9.51 11.48
C TYR A 248 -11.62 -7.99 11.57
N ARG A 249 -11.20 -7.49 12.72
CA ARG A 249 -11.15 -6.05 12.98
C ARG A 249 -10.18 -5.35 12.06
N VAL A 250 -10.68 -4.43 11.25
CA VAL A 250 -9.89 -3.53 10.40
C VAL A 250 -10.16 -2.10 10.83
N TYR A 251 -9.12 -1.34 11.13
CA TYR A 251 -9.23 0.07 11.58
C TYR A 251 -9.46 1.03 10.43
N GLU A 252 -8.88 0.72 9.28
CA GLU A 252 -8.93 1.61 8.11
C GLU A 252 -8.94 0.79 6.82
N TRP A 253 -9.73 1.28 5.86
CA TRP A 253 -9.80 0.80 4.49
C TRP A 253 -9.58 1.98 3.55
N TRP A 254 -8.54 1.95 2.71
CA TRP A 254 -8.19 3.04 1.82
C TRP A 254 -8.10 2.57 0.37
N GLY A 255 -8.91 3.21 -0.50
CA GLY A 255 -8.75 3.11 -1.95
C GLY A 255 -7.80 4.18 -2.46
N ILE A 256 -7.10 3.85 -3.54
CA ILE A 256 -6.29 4.80 -4.31
C ILE A 256 -6.64 4.71 -5.78
N LYS A 257 -6.57 5.87 -6.46
CA LYS A 257 -6.72 5.96 -7.90
C LYS A 257 -5.42 6.46 -8.50
N THR A 258 -4.73 5.58 -9.22
CA THR A 258 -3.46 5.91 -9.87
C THR A 258 -3.68 6.79 -11.11
N THR A 259 -2.61 7.42 -11.59
CA THR A 259 -2.62 8.14 -12.87
C THR A 259 -2.32 7.17 -14.00
N ASN A 260 -3.07 7.24 -15.11
CA ASN A 260 -2.67 6.59 -16.36
C ASN A 260 -1.40 7.25 -16.88
N VAL A 261 -0.24 6.73 -16.48
CA VAL A 261 1.04 7.23 -17.03
C VAL A 261 1.29 6.53 -18.36
N ASN A 262 0.71 7.03 -19.43
CA ASN A 262 1.20 6.76 -20.76
C ASN A 262 2.49 7.57 -20.94
N ILE A 263 3.64 6.93 -20.64
CA ILE A 263 4.98 7.59 -20.64
C ILE A 263 5.27 8.26 -21.98
N ASN A 264 4.65 7.81 -23.07
CA ASN A 264 4.87 8.37 -24.42
C ASN A 264 4.08 9.67 -24.67
N ASP A 265 2.90 9.86 -24.07
CA ASP A 265 2.12 11.09 -24.23
C ASP A 265 2.56 12.20 -23.26
N ASN A 266 3.07 11.82 -22.11
CA ASN A 266 3.48 12.78 -21.08
C ASN A 266 4.82 13.49 -21.32
N LYS A 267 5.71 12.95 -22.16
CA LYS A 267 6.97 13.67 -22.49
C LYS A 267 6.71 14.98 -23.21
N LYS A 268 5.72 15.06 -24.11
CA LYS A 268 5.36 16.30 -24.82
C LYS A 268 4.58 17.29 -23.93
N GLU A 269 3.61 16.83 -23.15
CA GLU A 269 2.82 17.74 -22.29
C GLU A 269 3.62 18.24 -21.08
N LYS A 270 4.51 17.42 -20.49
CA LYS A 270 5.35 17.84 -19.36
C LYS A 270 6.46 18.77 -19.74
N LEU A 271 7.07 18.59 -20.92
CA LEU A 271 8.04 19.55 -21.44
C LEU A 271 7.36 20.91 -21.63
N ASN A 272 6.12 20.95 -22.12
CA ASN A 272 5.32 22.16 -22.26
C ASN A 272 4.92 22.79 -20.90
N TRP A 273 4.55 21.99 -19.89
CA TRP A 273 4.19 22.51 -18.56
C TRP A 273 5.44 23.03 -17.82
N PHE A 274 6.53 22.29 -17.84
CA PHE A 274 7.79 22.69 -17.20
C PHE A 274 8.37 23.95 -17.86
N GLN A 275 8.29 24.07 -19.17
CA GLN A 275 8.67 25.29 -19.91
C GLN A 275 7.75 26.47 -19.56
N ARG A 276 6.45 26.24 -19.36
CA ARG A 276 5.49 27.26 -18.89
C ARG A 276 5.79 27.67 -17.45
N LEU A 277 6.12 26.77 -16.56
CA LEU A 277 6.50 27.04 -15.18
C LEU A 277 7.81 27.85 -15.11
N ILE A 278 8.84 27.44 -15.84
CA ILE A 278 10.11 28.20 -15.94
C ILE A 278 9.86 29.59 -16.51
N LYS A 279 9.01 29.70 -17.51
CA LYS A 279 8.68 31.01 -18.13
C LYS A 279 7.89 31.91 -17.16
N TRP A 280 7.03 31.32 -16.34
CA TRP A 280 6.31 32.03 -15.27
C TRP A 280 7.25 32.45 -14.14
N LEU A 281 8.11 31.57 -13.65
CA LEU A 281 9.14 31.89 -12.65
C LEU A 281 10.08 32.98 -13.15
N LYS A 282 10.57 32.91 -14.38
CA LYS A 282 11.41 33.99 -14.97
C LYS A 282 10.70 35.33 -15.00
N ARG A 283 9.38 35.37 -15.27
CA ARG A 283 8.60 36.59 -15.22
C ARG A 283 8.44 37.19 -13.82
N LEU A 284 8.48 36.40 -12.77
CA LEU A 284 8.44 36.87 -11.38
C LEU A 284 9.77 37.50 -10.95
N PHE A 285 10.87 37.05 -11.49
CA PHE A 285 12.22 37.54 -11.14
C PHE A 285 12.78 38.62 -12.11
N THR A 286 12.09 38.88 -13.23
CA THR A 286 12.51 39.93 -14.21
C THR A 286 11.67 41.20 -14.12
N LYS A 287 10.74 41.30 -13.14
CA LYS A 287 10.11 42.58 -12.79
C LYS A 287 10.81 43.17 -11.56
N LYS A 288 11.97 43.74 -11.76
CA LYS A 288 12.55 44.80 -10.95
C LYS A 288 12.96 45.91 -11.89
#